data_eb7ecbb88c2bc0379a8604624df769c6
#
_entry.id   eb7ecbb88c2bc0379a8604624df769c6
#
_cell.length_a   1.000
_cell.length_b   1.000
_cell.length_c   1.000
_cell.angle_alpha   90.00
_cell.angle_beta   90.00
_cell.angle_gamma   90.00
#
_symmetry.space_group_name_H-M   'P 1'
#
loop_
_entity.id
_entity.type
_entity.pdbx_description
1 polymer ?
#
loop_
_entity_poly.entity_id
_entity_poly.type
_entity_poly.pdbx_seq_one_letter_code
_entity_poly.pdbx_strand_id
1 'polypeptide(L)'
;MSLAAVLIVKNEAHHLRACLETLRWADEIVVLDAGSVDTTCDIAREFTGKVMVNADWQGFGVQRQRAEAMVESDWILMVDADERVTPELRDSIQAAVARGEPAIHTLPRLSWCFGDFIRHSGWYPDRVARLYPRGKAGYDNALVHEKLQNPGGLPVKALEGDLLHYTYRDLRHY
;
A
#
# COMPACT_ATOMS: atom_id res chain seq x y z
N MET A 1 -12.73 9.39 11.62
CA MET A 1 -12.83 8.47 10.46
C MET A 1 -11.78 7.41 10.61
N SER A 2 -12.12 6.17 10.31
CA SER A 2 -11.22 5.01 10.42
C SER A 2 -10.42 4.79 9.14
N LEU A 3 -9.22 4.22 9.26
CA LEU A 3 -8.30 3.94 8.18
C LEU A 3 -7.90 2.48 8.16
N ALA A 4 -8.01 1.83 7.01
CA ALA A 4 -7.45 0.52 6.75
C ALA A 4 -6.13 0.63 5.97
N ALA A 5 -5.08 -0.03 6.46
CA ALA A 5 -3.91 -0.38 5.66
C ALA A 5 -4.17 -1.70 4.94
N VAL A 6 -4.03 -1.70 3.62
CA VAL A 6 -4.39 -2.85 2.76
C VAL A 6 -3.18 -3.30 1.97
N LEU A 7 -2.87 -4.59 2.03
CA LEU A 7 -1.75 -5.21 1.34
C LEU A 7 -2.23 -6.40 0.51
N ILE A 8 -1.65 -6.54 -0.68
CA ILE A 8 -1.68 -7.79 -1.45
C ILE A 8 -0.26 -8.37 -1.46
N VAL A 9 -0.12 -9.64 -1.15
CA VAL A 9 1.20 -10.26 -0.93
C VAL A 9 1.31 -11.63 -1.61
N LYS A 10 2.55 -12.00 -1.96
CA LYS A 10 2.91 -13.37 -2.35
C LYS A 10 4.40 -13.62 -2.12
N ASN A 11 4.73 -14.53 -1.20
CA ASN A 11 6.12 -14.88 -0.84
C ASN A 11 6.95 -13.65 -0.39
N GLU A 12 6.38 -12.85 0.51
CA GLU A 12 6.95 -11.59 1.02
C GLU A 12 7.45 -11.69 2.47
N ALA A 13 7.68 -12.91 2.99
CA ALA A 13 8.12 -13.13 4.38
C ALA A 13 9.31 -12.25 4.79
N HIS A 14 10.14 -11.92 3.84
CA HIS A 14 11.34 -11.12 4.03
C HIS A 14 11.05 -9.63 4.29
N HIS A 15 10.05 -9.07 3.62
CA HIS A 15 9.71 -7.64 3.72
C HIS A 15 8.52 -7.37 4.66
N LEU A 16 7.56 -8.30 4.72
CA LEU A 16 6.25 -8.07 5.28
C LEU A 16 6.27 -7.61 6.74
N ARG A 17 7.09 -8.23 7.59
CA ARG A 17 7.15 -7.85 9.03
C ARG A 17 7.51 -6.38 9.19
N ALA A 18 8.58 -5.94 8.54
CA ALA A 18 9.05 -4.56 8.65
C ALA A 18 8.06 -3.56 8.03
N CYS A 19 7.28 -3.96 7.01
CA CYS A 19 6.17 -3.16 6.48
C CYS A 19 5.07 -3.00 7.52
N LEU A 20 4.55 -4.11 8.05
CA LEU A 20 3.44 -4.11 9.00
C LEU A 20 3.77 -3.39 10.31
N GLU A 21 5.03 -3.41 10.76
CA GLU A 21 5.46 -2.61 11.91
C GLU A 21 5.23 -1.11 11.70
N THR A 22 5.41 -0.60 10.48
CA THR A 22 5.17 0.82 10.17
C THR A 22 3.69 1.15 10.02
N LEU A 23 2.79 0.16 10.08
CA LEU A 23 1.35 0.30 9.87
C LEU A 23 0.51 0.03 11.12
N ARG A 24 1.11 -0.28 12.27
CA ARG A 24 0.41 -0.59 13.54
C ARG A 24 -0.53 0.50 14.04
N TRP A 25 -0.39 1.70 13.56
CA TRP A 25 -1.22 2.85 13.90
C TRP A 25 -2.53 2.92 13.10
N ALA A 26 -2.69 2.11 12.06
CA ALA A 26 -3.96 2.00 11.32
C ALA A 26 -5.04 1.34 12.18
N ASP A 27 -6.28 1.75 12.01
CA ASP A 27 -7.42 1.17 12.73
C ASP A 27 -7.70 -0.26 12.29
N GLU A 28 -7.34 -0.58 11.05
CA GLU A 28 -7.55 -1.87 10.42
C GLU A 28 -6.35 -2.22 9.54
N ILE A 29 -5.93 -3.49 9.55
CA ILE A 29 -4.95 -4.03 8.61
C ILE A 29 -5.59 -5.21 7.89
N VAL A 30 -5.57 -5.18 6.56
CA VAL A 30 -6.09 -6.23 5.68
C VAL A 30 -4.96 -6.77 4.82
N VAL A 31 -4.77 -8.08 4.83
CA VAL A 31 -3.76 -8.76 4.01
C VAL A 31 -4.43 -9.81 3.14
N LEU A 32 -4.31 -9.66 1.83
CA LEU A 32 -4.75 -10.67 0.86
C LEU A 32 -3.53 -11.36 0.26
N ASP A 33 -3.38 -12.62 0.56
CA ASP A 33 -2.28 -13.47 0.08
C ASP A 33 -2.67 -14.20 -1.21
N ALA A 34 -1.79 -14.15 -2.20
CA ALA A 34 -2.00 -14.80 -3.51
C ALA A 34 -1.46 -16.25 -3.57
N GLY A 35 -1.44 -16.96 -2.45
CA GLY A 35 -0.97 -18.34 -2.35
C GLY A 35 0.52 -18.43 -2.08
N SER A 36 1.00 -17.79 -1.02
CA SER A 36 2.38 -17.91 -0.55
C SER A 36 2.69 -19.32 -0.05
N VAL A 37 3.94 -19.73 -0.26
CA VAL A 37 4.46 -21.03 0.19
C VAL A 37 5.52 -20.88 1.28
N ASP A 38 5.85 -19.66 1.65
CA ASP A 38 6.74 -19.28 2.74
C ASP A 38 5.95 -18.87 4.00
N THR A 39 6.60 -18.24 4.97
CA THR A 39 5.98 -17.79 6.23
C THR A 39 5.19 -16.49 6.14
N THR A 40 4.90 -15.98 4.94
CA THR A 40 4.18 -14.71 4.72
C THR A 40 2.87 -14.64 5.49
N CYS A 41 2.01 -15.66 5.37
CA CYS A 41 0.72 -15.68 6.07
C CYS A 41 0.86 -15.75 7.59
N ASP A 42 1.86 -16.46 8.11
CA ASP A 42 2.09 -16.58 9.55
C ASP A 42 2.52 -15.23 10.12
N ILE A 43 3.42 -14.52 9.42
CA ILE A 43 3.81 -13.16 9.78
C ILE A 43 2.60 -12.22 9.76
N ALA A 44 1.76 -12.25 8.72
CA ALA A 44 0.58 -11.40 8.65
C ALA A 44 -0.37 -11.60 9.84
N ARG A 45 -0.60 -12.85 10.26
CA ARG A 45 -1.48 -13.20 11.38
C ARG A 45 -1.00 -12.70 12.74
N GLU A 46 0.27 -12.35 12.89
CA GLU A 46 0.77 -11.70 14.11
C GLU A 46 0.28 -10.26 14.25
N PHE A 47 -0.16 -9.62 13.16
CA PHE A 47 -0.58 -8.22 13.13
C PHE A 47 -2.07 -8.03 12.97
N THR A 48 -2.76 -8.97 12.32
CA THR A 48 -4.20 -8.87 12.06
C THR A 48 -4.88 -10.23 11.95
N GLY A 49 -6.17 -10.28 12.30
CA GLY A 49 -7.04 -11.41 11.99
C GLY A 49 -7.62 -11.39 10.56
N LYS A 50 -7.48 -10.27 9.84
CA LYS A 50 -7.99 -10.12 8.47
C LYS A 50 -6.95 -10.54 7.44
N VAL A 51 -6.59 -11.81 7.45
CA VAL A 51 -5.70 -12.45 6.48
C VAL A 51 -6.50 -13.46 5.67
N MET A 52 -6.62 -13.22 4.36
CA MET A 52 -7.29 -14.12 3.43
C MET A 52 -6.28 -14.66 2.41
N VAL A 53 -6.41 -15.92 2.04
CA VAL A 53 -5.64 -16.53 0.95
C VAL A 53 -6.56 -16.71 -0.26
N ASN A 54 -6.15 -16.16 -1.39
CA ASN A 54 -6.81 -16.36 -2.69
C ASN A 54 -5.76 -16.57 -3.77
N ALA A 55 -5.52 -17.83 -4.11
CA ALA A 55 -4.53 -18.24 -5.11
C ALA A 55 -5.01 -18.09 -6.58
N ASP A 56 -6.29 -17.74 -6.79
CA ASP A 56 -6.83 -17.47 -8.13
C ASP A 56 -6.34 -16.09 -8.61
N TRP A 57 -5.17 -16.09 -9.21
CA TRP A 57 -4.53 -14.88 -9.72
C TRP A 57 -5.14 -14.40 -11.02
N GLN A 58 -5.77 -13.22 -11.01
CA GLN A 58 -6.37 -12.57 -12.18
C GLN A 58 -5.76 -11.18 -12.47
N GLY A 59 -4.56 -10.91 -11.94
CA GLY A 59 -3.84 -9.65 -12.09
C GLY A 59 -3.85 -8.80 -10.83
N PHE A 60 -2.95 -7.81 -10.81
CA PHE A 60 -2.78 -6.92 -9.66
C PHE A 60 -4.05 -6.11 -9.34
N GLY A 61 -4.69 -5.57 -10.36
CA GLY A 61 -5.90 -4.75 -10.17
C GLY A 61 -7.03 -5.54 -9.52
N VAL A 62 -7.33 -6.75 -10.03
CA VAL A 62 -8.37 -7.62 -9.45
C VAL A 62 -8.00 -8.04 -8.02
N GLN A 63 -6.72 -8.32 -7.76
CA GLN A 63 -6.29 -8.70 -6.42
C GLN A 63 -6.45 -7.53 -5.43
N ARG A 64 -6.13 -6.28 -5.83
CA ARG A 64 -6.37 -5.09 -5.00
C ARG A 64 -7.86 -4.89 -4.73
N GLN A 65 -8.73 -5.03 -5.74
CA GLN A 65 -10.20 -4.93 -5.55
C GLN A 65 -10.73 -5.98 -4.57
N ARG A 66 -10.22 -7.21 -4.62
CA ARG A 66 -10.58 -8.26 -3.66
C ARG A 66 -10.17 -7.89 -2.22
N ALA A 67 -8.98 -7.31 -2.06
CA ALA A 67 -8.52 -6.83 -0.77
C ALA A 67 -9.35 -5.64 -0.26
N GLU A 68 -9.69 -4.68 -1.15
CA GLU A 68 -10.57 -3.56 -0.84
C GLU A 68 -11.97 -4.02 -0.36
N ALA A 69 -12.50 -5.10 -0.94
CA ALA A 69 -13.80 -5.66 -0.55
C ALA A 69 -13.84 -6.19 0.89
N MET A 70 -12.68 -6.45 1.51
CA MET A 70 -12.57 -6.89 2.90
C MET A 70 -12.56 -5.73 3.91
N VAL A 71 -12.40 -4.48 3.44
CA VAL A 71 -12.24 -3.29 4.28
C VAL A 71 -13.56 -2.83 4.85
N GLU A 72 -13.58 -2.55 6.16
CA GLU A 72 -14.72 -1.96 6.87
C GLU A 72 -14.50 -0.47 7.17
N SER A 73 -13.26 -0.02 7.25
CA SER A 73 -12.88 1.37 7.53
C SER A 73 -13.32 2.36 6.46
N ASP A 74 -13.36 3.66 6.82
CA ASP A 74 -13.81 4.74 5.93
C ASP A 74 -12.80 5.06 4.82
N TRP A 75 -11.51 4.88 5.11
CA TRP A 75 -10.39 5.19 4.22
C TRP A 75 -9.52 3.97 3.98
N ILE A 76 -8.91 3.93 2.79
CA ILE A 76 -7.97 2.89 2.37
C ILE A 76 -6.61 3.52 2.12
N LEU A 77 -5.59 2.95 2.75
CA LEU A 77 -4.18 3.16 2.42
C LEU A 77 -3.64 1.87 1.80
N MET A 78 -3.41 1.86 0.50
CA MET A 78 -2.84 0.72 -0.20
C MET A 78 -1.31 0.77 -0.10
N VAL A 79 -0.69 -0.31 0.40
CA VAL A 79 0.76 -0.40 0.63
C VAL A 79 1.27 -1.73 0.09
N ASP A 80 2.46 -1.72 -0.51
CA ASP A 80 3.14 -2.94 -0.94
C ASP A 80 4.08 -3.45 0.17
N ALA A 81 4.35 -4.76 0.21
CA ALA A 81 5.09 -5.38 1.32
C ALA A 81 6.53 -4.86 1.46
N ASP A 82 7.12 -4.38 0.38
CA ASP A 82 8.46 -3.79 0.31
C ASP A 82 8.47 -2.28 0.59
N GLU A 83 7.32 -1.70 0.97
CA GLU A 83 7.20 -0.29 1.32
C GLU A 83 7.19 -0.08 2.85
N ARG A 84 7.60 1.11 3.32
CA ARG A 84 7.61 1.55 4.73
C ARG A 84 7.07 2.97 4.85
N VAL A 85 6.10 3.17 5.71
CA VAL A 85 5.56 4.50 6.02
C VAL A 85 6.47 5.18 7.05
N THR A 86 7.05 6.33 6.70
CA THR A 86 7.84 7.13 7.66
C THR A 86 6.93 7.80 8.70
N PRO A 87 7.46 8.20 9.86
CA PRO A 87 6.68 8.94 10.87
C PRO A 87 6.04 10.21 10.33
N GLU A 88 6.76 10.99 9.50
CA GLU A 88 6.21 12.20 8.89
C GLU A 88 5.06 11.88 7.94
N LEU A 89 5.21 10.84 7.10
CA LEU A 89 4.14 10.42 6.20
C LEU A 89 2.92 9.91 6.99
N ARG A 90 3.13 9.14 8.05
CA ARG A 90 2.06 8.71 8.96
C ARG A 90 1.27 9.92 9.49
N ASP A 91 1.95 10.92 10.02
CA ASP A 91 1.32 12.10 10.61
C ASP A 91 0.52 12.88 9.54
N SER A 92 1.07 12.97 8.32
CA SER A 92 0.41 13.57 7.16
C SER A 92 -0.85 12.81 6.75
N ILE A 93 -0.82 11.46 6.73
CA ILE A 93 -1.95 10.59 6.45
C ILE A 93 -3.04 10.77 7.52
N GLN A 94 -2.68 10.68 8.80
CA GLN A 94 -3.61 10.83 9.91
C GLN A 94 -4.31 12.18 9.88
N ALA A 95 -3.57 13.26 9.60
CA ALA A 95 -4.14 14.60 9.46
C ALA A 95 -5.12 14.69 8.27
N ALA A 96 -4.83 14.04 7.12
CA ALA A 96 -5.72 14.01 5.97
C ALA A 96 -7.02 13.25 6.27
N VAL A 97 -6.93 12.07 6.89
CA VAL A 97 -8.07 11.26 7.31
C VAL A 97 -8.93 11.99 8.35
N ALA A 98 -8.31 12.65 9.33
CA ALA A 98 -9.01 13.42 10.36
C ALA A 98 -9.82 14.59 9.78
N ARG A 99 -9.30 15.29 8.75
CA ARG A 99 -10.06 16.34 8.05
C ARG A 99 -11.31 15.80 7.36
N GLY A 100 -11.27 14.56 6.88
CA GLY A 100 -12.43 13.90 6.29
C GLY A 100 -12.88 14.44 4.94
N GLU A 101 -12.10 15.30 4.31
CA GLU A 101 -12.39 15.84 2.99
C GLU A 101 -12.14 14.77 1.92
N PRO A 102 -13.16 14.34 1.16
CA PRO A 102 -12.97 13.33 0.14
C PRO A 102 -11.94 13.77 -0.92
N ALA A 103 -10.83 13.07 -1.00
CA ALA A 103 -9.77 13.32 -1.96
C ALA A 103 -8.96 12.03 -2.19
N ILE A 104 -8.31 11.92 -3.34
CA ILE A 104 -7.24 10.97 -3.56
C ILE A 104 -5.94 11.64 -3.14
N HIS A 105 -5.15 10.96 -2.30
CA HIS A 105 -3.87 11.50 -1.88
C HIS A 105 -2.72 10.73 -2.51
N THR A 106 -1.75 11.49 -3.03
CA THR A 106 -0.48 10.96 -3.55
C THR A 106 0.60 11.06 -2.49
N LEU A 107 1.39 10.02 -2.37
CA LEU A 107 2.51 9.88 -1.45
C LEU A 107 3.82 9.96 -2.23
N PRO A 108 4.84 10.70 -1.75
CA PRO A 108 6.15 10.69 -2.39
C PRO A 108 6.88 9.39 -2.05
N ARG A 109 7.06 8.54 -3.05
CA ARG A 109 7.77 7.27 -2.92
C ARG A 109 9.27 7.50 -3.14
N LEU A 110 10.07 7.05 -2.18
CA LEU A 110 11.52 7.13 -2.20
C LEU A 110 12.10 5.73 -2.33
N SER A 111 12.66 5.42 -3.49
CA SER A 111 13.18 4.08 -3.79
C SER A 111 14.60 3.90 -3.30
N TRP A 112 14.84 2.78 -2.59
CA TRP A 112 16.15 2.28 -2.22
C TRP A 112 16.62 1.28 -3.27
N CYS A 113 17.80 1.53 -3.82
CA CYS A 113 18.36 0.71 -4.88
C CYS A 113 19.88 0.65 -4.74
N PHE A 114 20.46 -0.57 -4.81
CA PHE A 114 21.90 -0.79 -4.79
C PHE A 114 22.66 -0.19 -3.61
N GLY A 115 22.00 -0.11 -2.44
CA GLY A 115 22.66 0.32 -1.20
C GLY A 115 22.41 1.77 -0.79
N ASP A 116 21.58 2.53 -1.54
CA ASP A 116 21.23 3.92 -1.19
C ASP A 116 19.81 4.30 -1.65
N PHE A 117 19.28 5.39 -1.07
CA PHE A 117 18.04 6.01 -1.51
C PHE A 117 18.28 6.95 -2.68
N ILE A 118 17.56 6.75 -3.78
CA ILE A 118 17.74 7.51 -5.02
C ILE A 118 16.88 8.78 -4.98
N ARG A 119 17.52 9.94 -4.77
CA ARG A 119 16.86 11.26 -4.72
C ARG A 119 17.05 12.10 -5.99
N HIS A 120 17.76 11.56 -6.99
CA HIS A 120 18.15 12.29 -8.21
C HIS A 120 17.66 11.60 -9.47
N SER A 121 17.98 12.18 -10.62
CA SER A 121 17.72 11.62 -11.96
C SER A 121 16.24 11.34 -12.26
N GLY A 122 15.33 12.14 -11.69
CA GLY A 122 13.90 11.98 -11.91
C GLY A 122 13.23 10.82 -11.15
N TRP A 123 13.96 10.15 -10.27
CA TRP A 123 13.41 9.06 -9.44
C TRP A 123 12.63 9.54 -8.22
N TYR A 124 12.84 10.79 -7.80
CA TYR A 124 12.19 11.36 -6.63
C TYR A 124 11.79 12.82 -6.87
N PRO A 125 10.59 13.23 -6.40
CA PRO A 125 9.55 12.40 -5.81
C PRO A 125 8.76 11.60 -6.87
N ASP A 126 8.71 10.27 -6.73
CA ASP A 126 7.78 9.43 -7.47
C ASP A 126 6.44 9.41 -6.72
N ARG A 127 5.46 10.17 -7.19
CA ARG A 127 4.19 10.33 -6.49
C ARG A 127 3.19 9.25 -6.88
N VAL A 128 2.85 8.39 -5.92
CA VAL A 128 1.90 7.29 -6.09
C VAL A 128 0.57 7.57 -5.37
N ALA A 129 -0.55 7.39 -6.06
CA ALA A 129 -1.88 7.53 -5.48
C ALA A 129 -2.20 6.29 -4.64
N ARG A 130 -2.22 6.42 -3.31
CA ARG A 130 -2.33 5.29 -2.39
C ARG A 130 -3.35 5.47 -1.26
N LEU A 131 -3.78 6.71 -0.95
CA LEU A 131 -4.75 6.99 0.10
C LEU A 131 -6.03 7.58 -0.52
N TYR A 132 -7.18 6.97 -0.23
CA TYR A 132 -8.47 7.38 -0.80
C TYR A 132 -9.65 6.90 0.06
N PRO A 133 -10.83 7.58 -0.01
CA PRO A 133 -12.02 7.14 0.70
C PRO A 133 -12.61 5.87 0.08
N ARG A 134 -12.97 4.90 0.91
CA ARG A 134 -13.55 3.62 0.50
C ARG A 134 -14.82 3.84 -0.36
N GLY A 135 -14.90 3.11 -1.47
CA GLY A 135 -16.05 3.16 -2.39
C GLY A 135 -16.15 4.42 -3.25
N LYS A 136 -15.18 5.35 -3.17
CA LYS A 136 -15.14 6.56 -4.02
C LYS A 136 -14.09 6.47 -5.13
N ALA A 137 -13.10 5.64 -4.94
CA ALA A 137 -12.06 5.28 -5.90
C ALA A 137 -11.77 3.79 -5.75
N GLY A 138 -11.05 3.18 -6.69
CA GLY A 138 -10.66 1.77 -6.68
C GLY A 138 -9.80 1.45 -7.89
N TYR A 139 -9.14 0.29 -7.89
CA TYR A 139 -8.25 -0.09 -8.97
C TYR A 139 -9.01 -0.63 -10.19
N ASP A 140 -8.43 -0.49 -11.39
CA ASP A 140 -8.91 -1.12 -12.62
C ASP A 140 -8.59 -2.63 -12.65
N ASN A 141 -9.01 -3.33 -13.72
CA ASN A 141 -8.80 -4.77 -13.89
C ASN A 141 -7.47 -5.11 -14.57
N ALA A 142 -6.49 -4.20 -14.59
CA ALA A 142 -5.23 -4.44 -15.27
C ALA A 142 -4.45 -5.60 -14.67
N LEU A 143 -3.86 -6.44 -15.54
CA LEU A 143 -3.00 -7.54 -15.12
C LEU A 143 -1.73 -7.04 -14.44
N VAL A 144 -1.15 -5.98 -14.99
CA VAL A 144 0.03 -5.25 -14.49
C VAL A 144 -0.17 -3.76 -14.73
N HIS A 145 0.53 -2.91 -13.96
CA HIS A 145 0.42 -1.45 -14.04
C HIS A 145 -1.00 -0.92 -13.79
N GLU A 146 -1.68 -1.55 -12.85
CA GLU A 146 -3.01 -1.16 -12.42
C GLU A 146 -3.05 0.31 -11.96
N LYS A 147 -4.14 0.99 -12.28
CA LYS A 147 -4.33 2.41 -11.96
C LYS A 147 -5.53 2.60 -11.05
N LEU A 148 -5.34 3.48 -10.07
CA LEU A 148 -6.44 3.93 -9.24
C LEU A 148 -7.40 4.78 -10.09
N GLN A 149 -8.64 4.33 -10.24
CA GLN A 149 -9.71 5.00 -10.97
C GLN A 149 -10.38 6.03 -10.07
N ASN A 150 -10.77 7.16 -10.65
CA ASN A 150 -11.42 8.29 -9.97
C ASN A 150 -12.72 8.67 -10.69
N PRO A 151 -13.74 7.80 -10.68
CA PRO A 151 -14.97 8.02 -11.45
C PRO A 151 -15.77 9.24 -10.98
N GLY A 152 -15.63 9.61 -9.70
CA GLY A 152 -16.31 10.76 -9.10
C GLY A 152 -15.56 12.09 -9.25
N GLY A 153 -14.38 12.11 -9.90
CA GLY A 153 -13.60 13.33 -10.09
C GLY A 153 -13.11 13.95 -8.77
N LEU A 154 -12.76 13.13 -7.78
CA LEU A 154 -12.21 13.62 -6.51
C LEU A 154 -10.96 14.45 -6.75
N PRO A 155 -10.73 15.52 -5.96
CA PRO A 155 -9.48 16.25 -6.02
C PRO A 155 -8.30 15.35 -5.67
N VAL A 156 -7.17 15.56 -6.33
CA VAL A 156 -5.92 14.86 -6.04
C VAL A 156 -5.03 15.82 -5.24
N LYS A 157 -4.64 15.39 -4.04
CA LYS A 157 -3.83 16.19 -3.10
C LYS A 157 -2.52 15.46 -2.80
N ALA A 158 -1.42 16.20 -2.71
CA ALA A 158 -0.13 15.64 -2.31
C ALA A 158 0.01 15.60 -0.79
N LEU A 159 0.55 14.51 -0.26
CA LEU A 159 1.00 14.42 1.13
C LEU A 159 2.51 14.65 1.21
N GLU A 160 2.98 14.92 2.42
CA GLU A 160 4.39 15.07 2.77
C GLU A 160 4.88 13.87 3.58
N GLY A 161 6.22 13.71 3.64
CA GLY A 161 6.85 12.54 4.23
C GLY A 161 7.02 11.42 3.21
N ASP A 162 8.00 10.55 3.41
CA ASP A 162 8.39 9.55 2.42
C ASP A 162 7.71 8.20 2.63
N LEU A 163 7.27 7.57 1.54
CA LEU A 163 7.01 6.15 1.45
C LEU A 163 8.30 5.48 0.96
N LEU A 164 9.04 4.85 1.88
CA LEU A 164 10.29 4.17 1.52
C LEU A 164 9.97 2.88 0.76
N HIS A 165 10.64 2.64 -0.35
CA HIS A 165 10.41 1.50 -1.21
C HIS A 165 11.70 0.73 -1.47
N TYR A 166 11.79 -0.48 -0.95
CA TYR A 166 12.99 -1.34 -1.02
C TYR A 166 12.93 -2.26 -2.23
N THR A 167 13.20 -1.73 -3.44
CA THR A 167 12.94 -2.44 -4.70
C THR A 167 13.97 -3.53 -5.01
N TYR A 168 15.23 -3.15 -5.18
CA TYR A 168 16.29 -4.04 -5.67
C TYR A 168 17.43 -4.12 -4.67
N ARG A 169 17.81 -5.35 -4.29
CA ARG A 169 18.94 -5.60 -3.42
C ARG A 169 20.26 -5.63 -4.20
N ASP A 170 20.22 -6.22 -5.38
CA ASP A 170 21.36 -6.37 -6.27
C ASP A 170 20.90 -6.47 -7.74
N LEU A 171 21.88 -6.45 -8.67
CA LEU A 171 21.63 -6.54 -10.12
C LEU A 171 20.98 -7.86 -10.59
N ARG A 172 20.89 -8.88 -9.73
CA ARG A 172 20.27 -10.16 -10.08
C ARG A 172 18.76 -10.14 -9.90
N HIS A 173 18.22 -9.11 -9.24
CA HIS A 173 16.79 -8.88 -9.03
C HIS A 173 16.21 -7.83 -10.00
N TYR A 174 17.02 -7.38 -10.98
CA TYR A 174 16.59 -6.42 -12.01
C TYR A 174 15.93 -7.11 -13.20
#